data_16526a2c88e1e934c5ce02c2a3aa5f11
#
_entry.id   16526a2c88e1e934c5ce02c2a3aa5f11
#
_cell.length_a   1.000
_cell.length_b   1.000
_cell.length_c   1.000
_cell.angle_alpha   90.00
_cell.angle_beta   90.00
_cell.angle_gamma   90.00
#
_symmetry.space_group_name_H-M   'P 1'
#
loop_
_entity.id
_entity.type
_entity.pdbx_description
1 polymer ?
#
loop_
_entity_poly.entity_id
_entity_poly.type
_entity_poly.pdbx_seq_one_letter_code
_entity_poly.pdbx_strand_id
1 'polypeptide(L)'
;MQTTVFLSLSPAIKSVTIIASIIILVTMGYMAYQWYTTKQVMLLVTFVIVAIALLSCMVLIPRKLTVTTDEINIHLLAWKINIPADEIEKIEHYPHGIQSSRIVGAGGFFGNLGFFTCQECGKHLSLITDPMDVCIITRKSKMPIVVSVEDYTILNTIQQVEEK
;
A
#
# COMPACT_ATOMS: atom_id res chain seq x y z
N MET A 1 15.14 3.84 20.70
CA MET A 1 14.58 2.48 20.74
C MET A 1 14.03 2.18 19.35
N GLN A 2 14.29 1.02 18.76
CA GLN A 2 13.80 0.69 17.41
C GLN A 2 12.72 -0.39 17.54
N THR A 3 11.51 -0.09 17.09
CA THR A 3 10.41 -1.05 17.08
C THR A 3 10.04 -1.36 15.62
N THR A 4 9.95 -2.63 15.29
CA THR A 4 9.59 -3.07 13.94
C THR A 4 8.31 -3.89 13.99
N VAL A 5 7.32 -3.51 13.19
CA VAL A 5 6.04 -4.22 13.03
C VAL A 5 5.93 -4.73 11.60
N PHE A 6 5.51 -5.97 11.46
CA PHE A 6 5.18 -6.55 10.17
C PHE A 6 3.74 -6.16 9.81
N LEU A 7 3.57 -5.64 8.62
CA LEU A 7 2.27 -5.30 8.08
C LEU A 7 1.66 -6.55 7.44
N SER A 8 0.59 -7.07 8.01
CA SER A 8 -0.13 -8.21 7.45
C SER A 8 -1.29 -7.75 6.57
N LEU A 9 -1.64 -8.57 5.59
CA LEU A 9 -2.86 -8.39 4.82
C LEU A 9 -4.04 -8.89 5.65
N SER A 10 -5.13 -8.12 5.70
CA SER A 10 -6.36 -8.60 6.33
C SER A 10 -6.89 -9.87 5.67
N PRO A 11 -7.62 -10.75 6.39
CA PRO A 11 -8.17 -11.99 5.83
C PRO A 11 -9.03 -11.76 4.60
N ALA A 12 -9.83 -10.69 4.59
CA ALA A 12 -10.67 -10.32 3.45
C ALA A 12 -9.83 -9.97 2.22
N ILE A 13 -8.79 -9.14 2.37
CA ILE A 13 -7.88 -8.77 1.29
C ILE A 13 -7.08 -9.99 0.79
N LYS A 14 -6.64 -10.88 1.69
CA LYS A 14 -6.00 -12.14 1.30
C LYS A 14 -6.89 -12.97 0.38
N SER A 15 -8.16 -13.16 0.77
CA SER A 15 -9.12 -13.95 -0.04
C SER A 15 -9.36 -13.32 -1.41
N VAL A 16 -9.61 -12.02 -1.47
CA VAL A 16 -9.81 -11.29 -2.73
C VAL A 16 -8.56 -11.39 -3.62
N THR A 17 -7.38 -11.22 -3.03
CA THR A 17 -6.11 -11.30 -3.76
C THR A 17 -5.87 -12.69 -4.34
N ILE A 18 -6.14 -13.76 -3.58
CA ILE A 18 -6.00 -15.14 -4.05
C ILE A 18 -6.94 -15.41 -5.23
N ILE A 19 -8.24 -15.08 -5.08
CA ILE A 19 -9.23 -15.28 -6.14
C ILE A 19 -8.84 -14.50 -7.40
N ALA A 20 -8.52 -13.22 -7.26
CA ALA A 20 -8.10 -12.38 -8.37
C ALA A 20 -6.82 -12.92 -9.05
N SER A 21 -5.84 -13.39 -8.26
CA SER A 21 -4.60 -13.98 -8.80
C SER A 21 -4.89 -15.24 -9.63
N ILE A 22 -5.79 -16.10 -9.18
CA ILE A 22 -6.19 -17.31 -9.93
C ILE A 22 -6.83 -16.90 -11.25
N ILE A 23 -7.78 -15.97 -11.25
CA ILE A 23 -8.45 -15.48 -12.46
C ILE A 23 -7.43 -14.90 -13.44
N ILE A 24 -6.50 -14.08 -12.95
CA ILE A 24 -5.47 -13.46 -13.77
C ILE A 24 -4.56 -14.54 -14.38
N LEU A 25 -4.10 -15.52 -13.59
CA LEU A 25 -3.24 -16.59 -14.09
C LEU A 25 -3.92 -17.42 -15.17
N VAL A 26 -5.20 -17.76 -14.99
CA VAL A 26 -5.99 -18.49 -15.99
C VAL A 26 -6.13 -17.67 -17.28
N THR A 27 -6.44 -16.38 -17.15
CA THR A 27 -6.58 -15.47 -18.28
C THR A 27 -5.26 -15.31 -19.04
N MET A 28 -4.14 -15.10 -18.31
CA MET A 28 -2.81 -15.03 -18.92
C MET A 28 -2.41 -16.33 -19.62
N GLY A 29 -2.71 -17.48 -19.02
CA GLY A 29 -2.48 -18.79 -19.66
C GLY A 29 -3.28 -18.96 -20.96
N TYR A 30 -4.55 -18.54 -20.96
CA TYR A 30 -5.39 -18.54 -22.15
C TYR A 30 -4.87 -17.60 -23.25
N MET A 31 -4.44 -16.40 -22.89
CA MET A 31 -3.84 -15.45 -23.85
C MET A 31 -2.53 -15.97 -24.45
N ALA A 32 -1.69 -16.61 -23.62
CA ALA A 32 -0.45 -17.22 -24.12
C ALA A 32 -0.75 -18.37 -25.12
N TYR A 33 -1.74 -19.21 -24.81
CA TYR A 33 -2.20 -20.28 -25.73
C TYR A 33 -2.73 -19.72 -27.03
N GLN A 34 -3.59 -18.72 -26.99
CA GLN A 34 -4.12 -18.04 -28.18
C GLN A 34 -3.00 -17.39 -29.02
N TRP A 35 -2.02 -16.74 -28.39
CA TRP A 35 -0.86 -16.20 -29.10
C TRP A 35 -0.05 -17.31 -29.80
N TYR A 36 0.16 -18.44 -29.12
CA TYR A 36 0.89 -19.56 -29.70
C TYR A 36 0.21 -20.09 -30.98
N THR A 37 -1.12 -20.16 -30.98
CA THR A 37 -1.92 -20.70 -32.10
C THR A 37 -2.13 -19.69 -33.23
N THR A 38 -2.42 -18.43 -32.90
CA THR A 38 -2.82 -17.41 -33.88
C THR A 38 -1.65 -16.49 -34.32
N LYS A 39 -0.56 -16.44 -33.53
CA LYS A 39 0.60 -15.55 -33.73
C LYS A 39 0.24 -14.06 -33.81
N GLN A 40 -0.90 -13.65 -33.27
CA GLN A 40 -1.33 -12.27 -33.27
C GLN A 40 -0.51 -11.42 -32.28
N VAL A 41 0.21 -10.42 -32.78
CA VAL A 41 1.08 -9.52 -31.99
C VAL A 41 0.31 -8.77 -30.92
N MET A 42 -0.96 -8.41 -31.17
CA MET A 42 -1.81 -7.71 -30.21
C MET A 42 -1.98 -8.49 -28.91
N LEU A 43 -2.10 -9.82 -28.96
CA LEU A 43 -2.20 -10.66 -27.76
C LEU A 43 -0.92 -10.62 -26.92
N LEU A 44 0.24 -10.62 -27.57
CA LEU A 44 1.53 -10.49 -26.90
C LEU A 44 1.67 -9.12 -26.21
N VAL A 45 1.30 -8.03 -26.91
CA VAL A 45 1.35 -6.68 -26.35
C VAL A 45 0.44 -6.57 -25.12
N THR A 46 -0.80 -7.07 -25.20
CA THR A 46 -1.73 -7.05 -24.09
C THR A 46 -1.21 -7.87 -22.90
N PHE A 47 -0.63 -9.04 -23.15
CA PHE A 47 0.00 -9.89 -22.14
C PHE A 47 1.12 -9.14 -21.39
N VAL A 48 2.01 -8.45 -22.12
CA VAL A 48 3.11 -7.68 -21.53
C VAL A 48 2.58 -6.51 -20.69
N ILE A 49 1.57 -5.79 -21.17
CA ILE A 49 0.96 -4.67 -20.42
C ILE A 49 0.36 -5.17 -19.09
N VAL A 50 -0.39 -6.27 -19.12
CA VAL A 50 -0.99 -6.86 -17.91
C VAL A 50 0.10 -7.32 -16.94
N ALA A 51 1.16 -7.98 -17.44
CA ALA A 51 2.27 -8.42 -16.60
C ALA A 51 2.98 -7.23 -15.91
N ILE A 52 3.24 -6.14 -16.64
CA ILE A 52 3.85 -4.92 -16.07
C ILE A 52 2.93 -4.30 -15.01
N ALA A 53 1.63 -4.22 -15.26
CA ALA A 53 0.67 -3.68 -14.30
C ALA A 53 0.64 -4.49 -12.99
N LEU A 54 0.67 -5.82 -13.08
CA LEU A 54 0.73 -6.70 -11.92
C LEU A 54 2.03 -6.53 -11.12
N LEU A 55 3.16 -6.51 -11.81
CA LEU A 55 4.46 -6.29 -11.18
C LEU A 55 4.52 -4.93 -10.46
N SER A 56 3.96 -3.89 -11.07
CA SER A 56 3.88 -2.55 -10.45
C SER A 56 3.07 -2.56 -9.16
N CYS A 57 1.95 -3.30 -9.12
CA CYS A 57 1.16 -3.44 -7.88
C CYS A 57 1.94 -4.18 -6.79
N MET A 58 2.67 -5.26 -7.13
CA MET A 58 3.45 -6.03 -6.15
C MET A 58 4.57 -5.22 -5.51
N VAL A 59 5.17 -4.30 -6.27
CA VAL A 59 6.27 -3.46 -5.81
C VAL A 59 5.83 -2.48 -4.71
N LEU A 60 4.58 -2.04 -4.74
CA LEU A 60 4.00 -1.09 -3.76
C LEU A 60 3.54 -1.74 -2.45
N ILE A 61 3.59 -3.07 -2.32
CA ILE A 61 3.12 -3.75 -1.12
C ILE A 61 4.03 -3.42 0.07
N PRO A 62 3.51 -2.77 1.13
CA PRO A 62 4.27 -2.54 2.34
C PRO A 62 4.41 -3.85 3.11
N ARG A 63 5.63 -4.15 3.58
CA ARG A 63 5.92 -5.40 4.31
C ARG A 63 6.14 -5.18 5.78
N LYS A 64 6.82 -4.09 6.13
CA LYS A 64 7.12 -3.77 7.53
C LYS A 64 7.21 -2.27 7.74
N LEU A 65 6.82 -1.86 8.91
CA LEU A 65 6.98 -0.52 9.44
C LEU A 65 8.05 -0.57 10.54
N THR A 66 9.07 0.26 10.43
CA THR A 66 10.08 0.42 11.46
C THR A 66 9.97 1.83 12.00
N VAL A 67 9.70 1.94 13.29
CA VAL A 67 9.58 3.22 14.01
C VAL A 67 10.81 3.38 14.90
N THR A 68 11.52 4.47 14.71
CA THR A 68 12.65 4.90 15.54
C THR A 68 12.29 6.26 16.15
N THR A 69 13.00 6.71 17.17
CA THR A 69 12.81 8.06 17.76
C THR A 69 12.94 9.19 16.73
N ASP A 70 13.73 9.00 15.69
CA ASP A 70 14.11 10.04 14.75
C ASP A 70 13.42 9.91 13.37
N GLU A 71 12.85 8.73 13.04
CA GLU A 71 12.25 8.46 11.74
C GLU A 71 11.25 7.30 11.72
N ILE A 72 10.32 7.36 10.76
CA ILE A 72 9.46 6.23 10.38
C ILE A 72 9.93 5.69 9.02
N ASN A 73 10.27 4.40 8.97
CA ASN A 73 10.63 3.71 7.75
C ASN A 73 9.55 2.72 7.33
N ILE A 74 8.92 2.96 6.19
CA ILE A 74 7.98 2.04 5.57
C ILE A 74 8.73 1.24 4.51
N HIS A 75 8.92 -0.04 4.75
CA HIS A 75 9.61 -0.93 3.83
C HIS A 75 8.62 -1.56 2.85
N LEU A 76 8.74 -1.19 1.59
CA LEU A 76 8.06 -1.82 0.48
C LEU A 76 8.91 -2.98 -0.08
N LEU A 77 8.40 -3.68 -1.08
CA LEU A 77 9.11 -4.82 -1.67
C LEU A 77 10.45 -4.40 -2.33
N ALA A 78 10.47 -3.29 -3.06
CA ALA A 78 11.64 -2.85 -3.84
C ALA A 78 12.40 -1.67 -3.24
N TRP A 79 11.76 -0.83 -2.42
CA TRP A 79 12.38 0.33 -1.79
C TRP A 79 11.80 0.60 -0.40
N LYS A 80 12.34 1.61 0.27
CA LYS A 80 11.82 2.11 1.54
C LYS A 80 11.41 3.57 1.41
N ILE A 81 10.35 3.95 2.11
CA ILE A 81 9.97 5.34 2.32
C ILE A 81 10.45 5.72 3.71
N ASN A 82 11.33 6.71 3.76
CA ASN A 82 11.82 7.27 5.01
C ASN A 82 11.06 8.57 5.29
N ILE A 83 10.55 8.71 6.50
CA ILE A 83 9.84 9.88 7.00
C ILE A 83 10.57 10.34 8.27
N PRO A 84 11.43 11.38 8.19
CA PRO A 84 12.07 11.95 9.36
C PRO A 84 11.03 12.52 10.34
N ALA A 85 11.28 12.43 11.64
CA ALA A 85 10.36 12.91 12.67
C ALA A 85 10.02 14.39 12.54
N ASP A 86 11.02 15.22 12.17
CA ASP A 86 10.86 16.65 11.94
C ASP A 86 9.93 17.04 10.76
N GLU A 87 9.73 16.12 9.81
CA GLU A 87 8.74 16.27 8.71
C GLU A 87 7.32 15.90 9.13
N ILE A 88 7.12 15.19 10.23
CA ILE A 88 5.80 14.75 10.68
C ILE A 88 5.13 15.94 11.37
N GLU A 89 3.92 16.25 10.95
CA GLU A 89 3.07 17.27 11.57
C GLU A 89 2.09 16.64 12.57
N LYS A 90 1.49 15.50 12.17
CA LYS A 90 0.46 14.82 12.96
C LYS A 90 0.35 13.37 12.55
N ILE A 91 0.06 12.50 13.52
CA ILE A 91 -0.32 11.11 13.30
C ILE A 91 -1.71 10.89 13.89
N GLU A 92 -2.65 10.43 13.09
CA GLU A 92 -4.03 10.18 13.50
C GLU A 92 -4.40 8.73 13.23
N HIS A 93 -5.03 8.09 14.22
CA HIS A 93 -5.49 6.71 14.11
C HIS A 93 -7.00 6.65 13.87
N TYR A 94 -7.39 5.83 12.90
CA TYR A 94 -8.77 5.59 12.50
C TYR A 94 -9.11 4.09 12.62
N PRO A 95 -9.65 3.65 13.77
CA PRO A 95 -9.90 2.23 14.05
C PRO A 95 -11.04 1.61 13.21
N HIS A 96 -11.79 2.43 12.49
CA HIS A 96 -12.86 1.98 11.58
C HIS A 96 -12.52 2.25 10.11
N GLY A 97 -11.25 2.56 9.84
CA GLY A 97 -10.78 2.92 8.51
C GLY A 97 -11.22 4.31 8.06
N ILE A 98 -10.88 4.64 6.82
CA ILE A 98 -11.27 5.88 6.15
C ILE A 98 -11.92 5.60 4.82
N GLN A 99 -12.89 6.43 4.43
CA GLN A 99 -13.45 6.39 3.07
C GLN A 99 -12.54 7.13 2.11
N SER A 100 -11.89 6.40 1.21
CA SER A 100 -11.00 6.98 0.22
C SER A 100 -11.42 6.61 -1.20
N SER A 101 -11.31 7.57 -2.10
CA SER A 101 -11.54 7.40 -3.53
C SER A 101 -10.21 7.29 -4.27
N ARG A 102 -10.12 6.32 -5.18
CA ARG A 102 -8.90 6.07 -5.94
C ARG A 102 -8.69 7.10 -7.04
N ILE A 103 -7.49 7.68 -7.10
CA ILE A 103 -7.02 8.50 -8.22
C ILE A 103 -6.24 7.61 -9.19
N VAL A 104 -5.15 6.98 -8.71
CA VAL A 104 -4.31 6.07 -9.49
C VAL A 104 -3.75 4.99 -8.56
N GLY A 105 -3.85 3.71 -8.93
CA GLY A 105 -3.31 2.60 -8.16
C GLY A 105 -4.23 1.38 -8.11
N ALA A 106 -3.89 0.43 -7.25
CA ALA A 106 -4.67 -0.78 -6.99
C ALA A 106 -5.62 -0.55 -5.81
N GLY A 107 -6.89 -0.95 -5.98
CA GLY A 107 -7.88 -0.95 -4.91
C GLY A 107 -8.48 -2.34 -4.77
N GLY A 108 -8.33 -2.97 -3.61
CA GLY A 108 -8.80 -4.33 -3.32
C GLY A 108 -7.80 -5.45 -3.62
N PHE A 109 -6.93 -5.30 -4.61
CA PHE A 109 -5.85 -6.25 -4.92
C PHE A 109 -4.60 -5.89 -4.11
N PHE A 110 -4.20 -6.73 -3.17
CA PHE A 110 -3.18 -6.48 -2.13
C PHE A 110 -3.50 -5.31 -1.17
N GLY A 111 -4.69 -4.72 -1.24
CA GLY A 111 -5.10 -3.56 -0.45
C GLY A 111 -5.39 -2.33 -1.28
N ASN A 112 -5.37 -1.16 -0.66
CA ASN A 112 -5.47 0.12 -1.35
C ASN A 112 -4.06 0.72 -1.47
N LEU A 113 -3.45 0.54 -2.65
CA LEU A 113 -2.05 0.90 -2.91
C LEU A 113 -1.98 1.93 -4.03
N GLY A 114 -1.37 3.08 -3.77
CA GLY A 114 -1.20 4.16 -4.76
C GLY A 114 -1.73 5.50 -4.28
N PHE A 115 -2.17 6.35 -5.21
CA PHE A 115 -2.68 7.69 -4.91
C PHE A 115 -4.20 7.66 -4.76
N PHE A 116 -4.65 8.14 -3.62
CA PHE A 116 -6.06 8.22 -3.25
C PHE A 116 -6.39 9.62 -2.73
N THR A 117 -7.68 9.88 -2.53
CA THR A 117 -8.18 11.08 -1.88
C THR A 117 -9.24 10.71 -0.85
N CYS A 118 -9.22 11.36 0.31
CA CYS A 118 -10.21 11.22 1.38
C CYS A 118 -10.67 12.60 1.86
N GLN A 119 -11.71 12.63 2.70
CA GLN A 119 -12.20 13.89 3.29
C GLN A 119 -11.28 14.36 4.41
N GLU A 120 -10.68 13.42 5.14
CA GLU A 120 -9.87 13.67 6.33
C GLU A 120 -8.50 14.30 6.01
N CYS A 121 -7.85 13.83 4.94
CA CYS A 121 -6.47 14.27 4.61
C CYS A 121 -6.28 14.71 3.15
N GLY A 122 -7.34 14.76 2.37
CA GLY A 122 -7.24 15.11 0.94
C GLY A 122 -6.48 14.07 0.12
N LYS A 123 -5.67 14.54 -0.84
CA LYS A 123 -4.83 13.67 -1.68
C LYS A 123 -3.70 13.06 -0.85
N HIS A 124 -3.54 11.74 -0.89
CA HIS A 124 -2.55 11.02 -0.09
C HIS A 124 -1.98 9.80 -0.83
N LEU A 125 -0.82 9.35 -0.39
CA LEU A 125 -0.27 8.05 -0.77
C LEU A 125 -0.85 6.99 0.16
N SER A 126 -1.65 6.08 -0.39
CA SER A 126 -2.25 4.99 0.34
C SER A 126 -1.38 3.74 0.27
N LEU A 127 -1.10 3.15 1.42
CA LEU A 127 -0.37 1.89 1.62
C LEU A 127 -1.17 0.99 2.58
N ILE A 128 -2.48 0.91 2.35
CA ILE A 128 -3.43 0.23 3.23
C ILE A 128 -3.49 -1.25 2.85
N THR A 129 -3.11 -2.12 3.77
CA THR A 129 -3.23 -3.58 3.67
C THR A 129 -4.34 -4.15 4.54
N ASP A 130 -4.80 -3.37 5.52
CA ASP A 130 -6.00 -3.62 6.29
C ASP A 130 -6.84 -2.33 6.36
N PRO A 131 -8.07 -2.32 5.81
CA PRO A 131 -8.89 -1.12 5.79
C PRO A 131 -9.52 -0.78 7.16
N MET A 132 -9.45 -1.68 8.15
CA MET A 132 -10.09 -1.50 9.46
C MET A 132 -9.21 -0.73 10.45
N ASP A 133 -7.88 -0.82 10.33
CA ASP A 133 -6.93 -0.15 11.20
C ASP A 133 -5.98 0.70 10.38
N VAL A 134 -6.24 2.00 10.35
CA VAL A 134 -5.55 2.93 9.45
C VAL A 134 -4.98 4.10 10.23
N CYS A 135 -3.73 4.46 9.94
CA CYS A 135 -3.07 5.66 10.44
C CYS A 135 -2.78 6.62 9.31
N ILE A 136 -3.11 7.89 9.52
CA ILE A 136 -2.76 9.00 8.64
C ILE A 136 -1.53 9.69 9.22
N ILE A 137 -0.45 9.71 8.44
CA ILE A 137 0.78 10.44 8.76
C ILE A 137 0.78 11.73 7.94
N THR A 138 0.39 12.84 8.57
CA THR A 138 0.42 14.17 7.96
C THR A 138 1.84 14.71 8.02
N ARG A 139 2.33 15.26 6.90
CA ARG A 139 3.68 15.81 6.76
C ARG A 139 3.66 17.31 6.45
N LYS A 140 4.55 18.08 7.04
CA LYS A 140 4.59 19.55 6.97
C LYS A 140 4.62 20.13 5.55
N SER A 141 5.31 19.51 4.61
CA SER A 141 5.47 20.03 3.24
C SER A 141 5.34 18.99 2.15
N LYS A 142 4.88 17.78 2.49
CA LYS A 142 4.76 16.67 1.57
C LYS A 142 3.36 16.05 1.67
N MET A 143 3.00 15.28 0.65
CA MET A 143 1.73 14.57 0.62
C MET A 143 1.59 13.63 1.83
N PRO A 144 0.42 13.60 2.51
CA PRO A 144 0.15 12.66 3.58
C PRO A 144 0.33 11.20 3.12
N ILE A 145 0.73 10.34 4.05
CA ILE A 145 0.80 8.89 3.83
C ILE A 145 -0.20 8.22 4.75
N VAL A 146 -0.96 7.30 4.17
CA VAL A 146 -1.93 6.49 4.90
C VAL A 146 -1.46 5.05 4.90
N VAL A 147 -1.33 4.46 6.09
CA VAL A 147 -0.78 3.11 6.27
C VAL A 147 -1.62 2.32 7.27
N SER A 148 -1.75 1.02 7.08
CA SER A 148 -2.35 0.15 8.09
C SER A 148 -1.36 -0.15 9.20
N VAL A 149 -1.79 -0.11 10.46
CA VAL A 149 -0.94 -0.42 11.61
C VAL A 149 -1.74 -1.23 12.61
N GLU A 150 -1.34 -2.48 12.87
CA GLU A 150 -2.00 -3.37 13.84
C GLU A 150 -1.84 -2.87 15.29
N ASP A 151 -0.75 -2.19 15.60
CA ASP A 151 -0.48 -1.65 16.93
C ASP A 151 -0.12 -0.17 16.84
N TYR A 152 -1.12 0.67 17.07
CA TYR A 152 -1.00 2.13 17.04
C TYR A 152 -0.05 2.67 18.13
N THR A 153 0.11 1.95 19.26
CA THR A 153 0.93 2.42 20.37
C THR A 153 2.38 2.68 19.98
N ILE A 154 2.85 2.02 18.94
CA ILE A 154 4.21 2.16 18.40
C ILE A 154 4.44 3.54 17.77
N LEU A 155 3.42 4.11 17.14
CA LEU A 155 3.49 5.44 16.54
C LEU A 155 3.47 6.55 17.59
N ASN A 156 2.88 6.30 18.79
CA ASN A 156 2.90 7.25 19.89
C ASN A 156 4.32 7.52 20.42
N THR A 157 5.27 6.62 20.16
CA THR A 157 6.67 6.81 20.57
C THR A 157 7.29 8.06 19.92
N ILE A 158 6.85 8.45 18.73
CA ILE A 158 7.34 9.66 18.05
C ILE A 158 6.62 10.91 18.56
N GLN A 159 5.29 10.83 18.81
CA GLN A 159 4.54 11.99 19.30
C GLN A 159 4.98 12.46 20.69
N GLN A 160 5.43 11.55 21.56
CA GLN A 160 5.93 11.91 22.90
C GLN A 160 7.28 12.64 22.88
N VAL A 161 8.00 12.66 21.78
CA VAL A 161 9.28 13.36 21.65
C VAL A 161 9.10 14.85 21.27
N GLU A 162 7.98 15.21 20.62
CA GLU A 162 7.68 16.61 20.28
C GLU A 162 7.11 17.45 21.45
N GLU A 163 6.59 16.81 22.52
CA GLU A 163 6.08 17.52 23.72
C GLU A 163 7.15 17.79 24.79
N LYS A 164 8.42 17.52 24.54
CA LYS A 164 9.54 17.79 25.45
C LYS A 164 10.49 18.85 24.87
#